data_8b3307d8c429e40f79c0208622b5a6b0
#
_entry.id   8b3307d8c429e40f79c0208622b5a6b0
#
_cell.length_a   1.000
_cell.length_b   1.000
_cell.length_c   1.000
_cell.angle_alpha   90.00
_cell.angle_beta   90.00
_cell.angle_gamma   90.00
#
_symmetry.space_group_name_H-M   'P 1'
#
loop_
_entity.id
_entity.type
_entity.pdbx_description
1 polymer ?
#
loop_
_entity_poly.entity_id
_entity_poly.type
_entity_poly.pdbx_seq_one_letter_code
_entity_poly.pdbx_strand_id
1 'polypeptide(L)'
;MIISTQIRKPENWQDFEKLCTKLWGEIWNCTDSIKRNGRSGQAQHGVDIYGMPEGKDGYYGIQCKGKNDYTQSVLTVEEIDEEIEKAKLFKPALRQLIFATTAFKDAAIEEYVRCKNLELQKQRLFSIDIFAWEDIVTKIEDYRSVWNWYVNNCMYNDVCDVKVSFLDNEEITIHPRYVRRHTTYQHTIVSASPFIQVKPLEIPTLGPGRGQYDGRWCEIGVKVENTGSTTIENDVLKVWFDDEIEDVDNNLNLCTDIWMNAATRSEINQSKEAHQEVFYSKEYSNMLECKSLGKVIVERDSRVYWIKILPTILQGDTTMYWRFLSRSYSKEGELKIHIEANIEEENCVEDVQYGVKLPEDKEELIYIFDKKE
;
A
#
# COMPACT_ATOMS: atom_id res chain seq x y z
N MET A 1 0.48 26.32 -0.70
CA MET A 1 1.48 27.11 0.07
C MET A 1 1.70 26.34 1.37
N ILE A 2 2.84 25.66 1.50
CA ILE A 2 3.19 24.96 2.74
C ILE A 2 3.69 26.06 3.70
N ILE A 3 3.00 26.25 4.81
CA ILE A 3 3.43 27.17 5.86
C ILE A 3 4.70 26.55 6.46
N SER A 4 5.84 27.26 6.46
CA SER A 4 7.05 26.78 7.09
C SER A 4 6.79 26.62 8.59
N THR A 5 6.81 25.39 9.07
CA THR A 5 6.69 25.08 10.48
C THR A 5 8.01 25.48 11.15
N GLN A 6 7.95 26.38 12.12
CA GLN A 6 9.14 26.75 12.88
C GLN A 6 9.55 25.58 13.78
N ILE A 7 10.62 24.88 13.39
CA ILE A 7 11.18 23.77 14.16
C ILE A 7 12.01 24.34 15.33
N ARG A 8 11.71 23.90 16.55
CA ARG A 8 12.48 24.30 17.74
C ARG A 8 13.90 23.74 17.69
N LYS A 9 14.88 24.55 18.09
CA LYS A 9 16.24 24.09 18.33
C LYS A 9 16.32 23.18 19.57
N PRO A 10 17.25 22.20 19.59
CA PRO A 10 17.50 21.41 20.80
C PRO A 10 17.84 22.28 22.02
N GLU A 11 17.34 21.89 23.19
CA GLU A 11 17.52 22.69 24.41
C GLU A 11 18.96 22.62 24.95
N ASN A 12 19.67 21.56 24.66
CA ASN A 12 21.02 21.31 25.11
C ASN A 12 21.86 20.61 24.05
N TRP A 13 23.20 20.60 24.28
CA TRP A 13 24.15 20.01 23.35
C TRP A 13 23.97 18.47 23.18
N GLN A 14 23.55 17.77 24.23
CA GLN A 14 23.34 16.33 24.17
C GLN A 14 22.16 15.96 23.23
N ASP A 15 21.11 16.75 23.29
CA ASP A 15 19.95 16.57 22.40
C ASP A 15 20.30 16.96 20.96
N PHE A 16 21.19 17.94 20.78
CA PHE A 16 21.70 18.29 19.46
C PHE A 16 22.56 17.17 18.86
N GLU A 17 23.47 16.58 19.62
CA GLU A 17 24.23 15.41 19.16
C GLU A 17 23.30 14.22 18.84
N LYS A 18 22.27 14.00 19.66
CA LYS A 18 21.28 12.94 19.40
C LYS A 18 20.52 13.17 18.11
N LEU A 19 20.10 14.42 17.84
CA LEU A 19 19.47 14.82 16.59
C LEU A 19 20.40 14.57 15.40
N CYS A 20 21.65 15.05 15.48
CA CYS A 20 22.64 14.85 14.44
C CYS A 20 22.93 13.36 14.21
N THR A 21 23.03 12.55 15.26
CA THR A 21 23.23 11.09 15.12
C THR A 21 22.09 10.45 14.33
N LYS A 22 20.83 10.78 14.65
CA LYS A 22 19.68 10.24 13.91
C LYS A 22 19.62 10.75 12.46
N LEU A 23 19.79 12.05 12.26
CA LEU A 23 19.71 12.67 10.95
C LEU A 23 20.78 12.13 9.99
N TRP A 24 22.04 12.13 10.40
CA TRP A 24 23.12 11.61 9.55
C TRP A 24 23.12 10.09 9.45
N GLY A 25 22.55 9.38 10.40
CA GLY A 25 22.26 7.96 10.26
C GLY A 25 21.38 7.66 9.02
N GLU A 26 20.34 8.46 8.83
CA GLU A 26 19.47 8.38 7.65
C GLU A 26 20.16 8.88 6.38
N ILE A 27 20.81 10.09 6.43
CA ILE A 27 21.53 10.67 5.27
C ILE A 27 22.58 9.71 4.73
N TRP A 28 23.32 9.05 5.62
CA TRP A 28 24.40 8.14 5.28
C TRP A 28 23.95 6.68 5.08
N ASN A 29 22.67 6.41 5.30
CA ASN A 29 22.09 5.06 5.31
C ASN A 29 22.91 4.07 6.16
N CYS A 30 23.22 4.48 7.40
CA CYS A 30 24.07 3.73 8.32
C CYS A 30 23.58 3.79 9.77
N THR A 31 22.24 3.82 9.97
CA THR A 31 21.58 3.95 11.28
C THR A 31 22.09 2.94 12.32
N ASP A 32 22.45 1.75 11.90
CA ASP A 32 22.90 0.66 12.78
C ASP A 32 24.38 0.78 13.18
N SER A 33 25.17 1.54 12.43
CA SER A 33 26.62 1.63 12.61
C SER A 33 27.12 3.00 13.04
N ILE A 34 26.34 4.06 12.89
CA ILE A 34 26.69 5.41 13.35
C ILE A 34 26.75 5.46 14.88
N LYS A 35 27.76 6.12 15.42
CA LYS A 35 28.02 6.17 16.87
C LYS A 35 28.48 7.53 17.32
N ARG A 36 28.12 7.89 18.56
CA ARG A 36 28.73 8.98 19.26
C ARG A 36 30.13 8.58 19.79
N ASN A 37 31.09 9.46 19.71
CA ASN A 37 32.47 9.18 19.99
C ASN A 37 32.80 9.39 21.49
N GLY A 38 32.83 8.32 22.23
CA GLY A 38 33.21 8.34 23.64
C GLY A 38 32.13 8.92 24.57
N ARG A 39 32.58 9.34 25.76
CA ARG A 39 31.74 9.97 26.79
C ARG A 39 32.31 11.39 27.10
N SER A 40 31.46 12.22 27.71
CA SER A 40 31.87 13.52 28.19
C SER A 40 33.15 13.40 29.05
N GLY A 41 34.15 14.24 28.77
CA GLY A 41 35.45 14.26 29.44
C GLY A 41 36.53 13.34 28.85
N GLN A 42 36.23 12.55 27.83
CA GLN A 42 37.22 11.78 27.06
C GLN A 42 37.73 12.59 25.87
N ALA A 43 38.94 12.30 25.41
CA ALA A 43 39.52 12.95 24.22
C ALA A 43 38.80 12.45 22.97
N GLN A 44 37.93 13.27 22.38
CA GLN A 44 37.12 12.96 21.20
C GLN A 44 37.79 13.36 19.88
N HIS A 45 38.94 14.02 19.97
CA HIS A 45 39.71 14.48 18.81
C HIS A 45 38.89 15.31 17.80
N GLY A 46 38.03 16.20 18.29
CA GLY A 46 37.23 17.09 17.43
C GLY A 46 36.15 16.34 16.58
N VAL A 47 35.72 15.18 17.04
CA VAL A 47 34.70 14.37 16.38
C VAL A 47 33.70 13.85 17.41
N ASP A 48 32.47 14.34 17.42
CA ASP A 48 31.45 13.94 18.38
C ASP A 48 30.69 12.70 17.90
N ILE A 49 30.52 12.57 16.59
CA ILE A 49 29.78 11.47 15.95
C ILE A 49 30.61 10.96 14.78
N TYR A 50 30.62 9.65 14.59
CA TYR A 50 31.27 9.06 13.43
C TYR A 50 30.44 7.90 12.88
N GLY A 51 30.56 7.66 11.58
CA GLY A 51 29.92 6.55 10.86
C GLY A 51 30.63 6.25 9.56
N MET A 52 30.20 5.19 8.92
CA MET A 52 30.66 4.81 7.59
C MET A 52 29.43 4.82 6.66
N PRO A 53 29.30 5.83 5.78
CA PRO A 53 28.17 5.92 4.86
C PRO A 53 28.11 4.70 3.92
N GLU A 54 26.90 4.25 3.60
CA GLU A 54 26.71 3.14 2.67
C GLU A 54 27.38 3.43 1.32
N GLY A 55 28.09 2.43 0.77
CA GLY A 55 28.78 2.55 -0.51
C GLY A 55 29.99 3.49 -0.52
N LYS A 56 30.46 3.96 0.64
CA LYS A 56 31.67 4.79 0.79
C LYS A 56 32.75 4.06 1.58
N ASP A 57 33.99 4.32 1.22
CA ASP A 57 35.13 3.80 1.97
C ASP A 57 35.58 4.78 3.05
N GLY A 58 35.72 4.29 4.29
CA GLY A 58 36.28 5.00 5.42
C GLY A 58 35.26 5.75 6.28
N TYR A 59 35.80 6.40 7.33
CA TYR A 59 35.00 7.06 8.36
C TYR A 59 34.70 8.51 8.01
N TYR A 60 33.49 8.91 8.30
CA TYR A 60 33.00 10.29 8.25
C TYR A 60 32.70 10.75 9.66
N GLY A 61 33.08 11.97 9.98
CA GLY A 61 32.88 12.54 11.30
C GLY A 61 31.95 13.74 11.30
N ILE A 62 31.33 14.00 12.43
CA ILE A 62 30.53 15.21 12.68
C ILE A 62 31.03 15.82 13.98
N GLN A 63 31.32 17.13 13.94
CA GLN A 63 31.53 17.95 15.10
C GLN A 63 30.31 18.81 15.34
N CYS A 64 29.69 18.68 16.51
CA CYS A 64 28.49 19.39 16.89
C CYS A 64 28.80 20.64 17.69
N LYS A 65 28.31 21.80 17.29
CA LYS A 65 28.49 23.08 18.00
C LYS A 65 27.15 23.70 18.36
N GLY A 66 26.67 23.41 19.58
CA GLY A 66 25.48 24.07 20.14
C GLY A 66 25.81 25.54 20.46
N LYS A 67 25.11 26.48 19.87
CA LYS A 67 25.23 27.91 20.11
C LYS A 67 23.98 28.46 20.77
N ASN A 68 24.17 29.41 21.69
CA ASN A 68 23.07 29.99 22.45
C ASN A 68 22.45 31.15 21.65
N ASP A 69 21.14 31.03 21.38
CA ASP A 69 20.40 32.05 20.63
C ASP A 69 20.34 33.41 21.36
N TYR A 70 20.36 33.43 22.70
CA TYR A 70 20.33 34.66 23.48
C TYR A 70 21.57 35.52 23.26
N THR A 71 22.72 34.90 22.98
CA THR A 71 24.00 35.60 22.76
C THR A 71 24.31 35.81 21.29
N GLN A 72 23.42 35.34 20.38
CA GLN A 72 23.65 35.32 18.92
C GLN A 72 25.07 34.82 18.55
N SER A 73 25.55 33.85 19.34
CA SER A 73 26.88 33.31 19.12
C SER A 73 26.94 32.53 17.81
N VAL A 74 27.87 32.93 16.94
CA VAL A 74 28.18 32.27 15.68
C VAL A 74 29.38 31.32 15.86
N LEU A 75 29.55 30.41 14.93
CA LEU A 75 30.76 29.60 14.86
C LEU A 75 31.89 30.50 14.33
N THR A 76 33.08 30.46 14.96
CA THR A 76 34.20 31.28 14.53
C THR A 76 35.22 30.49 13.71
N VAL A 77 36.08 31.23 12.97
CA VAL A 77 37.16 30.62 12.17
C VAL A 77 38.14 29.87 13.06
N GLU A 78 38.46 30.45 14.22
CA GLU A 78 39.37 29.86 15.19
C GLU A 78 38.85 28.54 15.74
N GLU A 79 37.53 28.47 16.05
CA GLU A 79 36.90 27.24 16.50
C GLU A 79 36.95 26.14 15.41
N ILE A 80 36.75 26.51 14.15
CA ILE A 80 36.81 25.56 13.02
C ILE A 80 38.22 25.01 12.88
N ASP A 81 39.23 25.89 12.89
CA ASP A 81 40.64 25.51 12.77
C ASP A 81 41.12 24.61 13.91
N GLU A 82 40.74 24.93 15.15
CA GLU A 82 41.07 24.09 16.31
C GLU A 82 40.48 22.67 16.17
N GLU A 83 39.22 22.55 15.73
CA GLU A 83 38.60 21.23 15.58
C GLU A 83 39.18 20.46 14.39
N ILE A 84 39.59 21.14 13.31
CA ILE A 84 40.32 20.51 12.20
C ILE A 84 41.63 19.91 12.69
N GLU A 85 42.41 20.67 13.49
CA GLU A 85 43.69 20.17 14.02
C GLU A 85 43.50 18.96 14.95
N LYS A 86 42.45 18.98 15.77
CA LYS A 86 42.10 17.82 16.61
C LYS A 86 41.67 16.63 15.76
N ALA A 87 40.85 16.84 14.69
CA ALA A 87 40.35 15.80 13.84
C ALA A 87 41.43 15.06 13.01
N LYS A 88 42.58 15.72 12.78
CA LYS A 88 43.74 15.04 12.17
C LYS A 88 44.28 13.90 13.04
N LEU A 89 44.00 13.91 14.34
CA LEU A 89 44.40 12.86 15.29
C LEU A 89 43.41 11.68 15.37
N PHE A 90 42.27 11.82 14.76
CA PHE A 90 41.23 10.74 14.75
C PHE A 90 41.75 9.53 13.97
N LYS A 91 41.52 8.32 14.50
CA LYS A 91 41.99 7.08 13.90
C LYS A 91 40.86 6.04 13.76
N PRO A 92 40.70 5.40 12.60
CA PRO A 92 41.41 5.68 11.34
C PRO A 92 41.12 7.06 10.79
N ALA A 93 41.99 7.59 9.90
CA ALA A 93 41.81 8.94 9.36
C ALA A 93 40.45 9.12 8.70
N LEU A 94 39.80 10.24 8.93
CA LEU A 94 38.52 10.60 8.33
C LEU A 94 38.64 10.80 6.81
N ARG A 95 37.52 10.57 6.11
CA ARG A 95 37.32 11.01 4.72
C ARG A 95 36.65 12.38 4.65
N GLN A 96 35.76 12.65 5.60
CA GLN A 96 35.07 13.95 5.72
C GLN A 96 34.81 14.28 7.18
N LEU A 97 34.87 15.57 7.51
CA LEU A 97 34.41 16.15 8.77
C LEU A 97 33.30 17.15 8.47
N ILE A 98 32.16 17.00 9.10
CA ILE A 98 31.02 17.92 9.00
C ILE A 98 30.95 18.73 10.30
N PHE A 99 30.88 20.05 10.16
CA PHE A 99 30.50 20.93 11.25
C PHE A 99 28.98 21.11 11.26
N ALA A 100 28.32 20.63 12.29
CA ALA A 100 26.88 20.83 12.49
C ALA A 100 26.70 21.88 13.59
N THR A 101 25.92 22.94 13.36
CA THR A 101 25.71 23.97 14.35
C THR A 101 24.27 24.44 14.46
N THR A 102 23.85 24.81 15.68
CA THR A 102 22.56 25.49 15.92
C THR A 102 22.62 27.00 15.62
N ALA A 103 23.80 27.56 15.25
CA ALA A 103 23.91 28.93 14.79
C ALA A 103 23.17 29.15 13.47
N PHE A 104 22.80 30.40 13.21
CA PHE A 104 22.27 30.80 11.91
C PHE A 104 23.38 30.79 10.83
N LYS A 105 22.94 30.71 9.59
CA LYS A 105 23.84 30.78 8.43
C LYS A 105 24.64 32.05 8.43
N ASP A 106 25.94 31.90 8.19
CA ASP A 106 26.89 33.00 8.01
C ASP A 106 27.67 32.78 6.71
N ALA A 107 27.48 33.68 5.76
CA ALA A 107 28.09 33.58 4.43
C ALA A 107 29.63 33.65 4.50
N ALA A 108 30.21 34.40 5.44
CA ALA A 108 31.64 34.51 5.61
C ALA A 108 32.26 33.21 6.15
N ILE A 109 31.57 32.55 7.09
CA ILE A 109 31.99 31.26 7.63
C ILE A 109 31.83 30.15 6.56
N GLU A 110 30.73 30.14 5.80
CA GLU A 110 30.58 29.20 4.68
C GLU A 110 31.66 29.39 3.62
N GLU A 111 32.01 30.64 3.28
CA GLU A 111 33.09 30.93 2.33
C GLU A 111 34.43 30.42 2.88
N TYR A 112 34.72 30.70 4.14
CA TYR A 112 35.91 30.21 4.81
C TYR A 112 36.04 28.69 4.75
N VAL A 113 34.96 27.97 5.10
CA VAL A 113 34.92 26.49 5.06
C VAL A 113 35.18 25.98 3.65
N ARG A 114 34.55 26.58 2.63
CA ARG A 114 34.82 26.21 1.23
C ARG A 114 36.26 26.38 0.81
N CYS A 115 36.87 27.51 1.16
CA CYS A 115 38.30 27.79 0.89
C CYS A 115 39.22 26.81 1.64
N LYS A 116 38.95 26.60 2.92
CA LYS A 116 39.73 25.69 3.77
C LYS A 116 39.61 24.23 3.31
N ASN A 117 38.44 23.83 2.85
CA ASN A 117 38.22 22.50 2.26
C ASN A 117 39.15 22.25 1.06
N LEU A 118 39.32 23.23 0.17
CA LEU A 118 40.25 23.11 -0.97
C LEU A 118 41.72 23.02 -0.51
N GLU A 119 42.09 23.70 0.56
CA GLU A 119 43.44 23.64 1.16
C GLU A 119 43.72 22.24 1.73
N LEU A 120 42.78 21.70 2.51
CA LEU A 120 42.89 20.35 3.10
C LEU A 120 42.97 19.27 2.02
N GLN A 121 42.19 19.37 0.96
CA GLN A 121 42.22 18.43 -0.17
C GLN A 121 43.57 18.45 -0.90
N LYS A 122 44.18 19.64 -1.09
CA LYS A 122 45.55 19.76 -1.64
C LYS A 122 46.58 19.06 -0.76
N GLN A 123 46.36 19.05 0.55
CA GLN A 123 47.21 18.35 1.53
C GLN A 123 46.87 16.83 1.62
N ARG A 124 45.92 16.31 0.83
CA ARG A 124 45.42 14.92 0.88
C ARG A 124 44.82 14.55 2.25
N LEU A 125 44.28 15.53 2.94
CA LEU A 125 43.51 15.36 4.16
C LEU A 125 41.99 15.15 3.85
N PHE A 126 41.22 14.97 4.91
CA PHE A 126 39.77 14.85 4.81
C PHE A 126 39.13 16.12 4.25
N SER A 127 37.96 15.97 3.60
CA SER A 127 37.11 17.10 3.22
C SER A 127 36.35 17.65 4.44
N ILE A 128 35.99 18.94 4.37
CA ILE A 128 35.16 19.57 5.42
C ILE A 128 33.91 20.17 4.78
N ASP A 129 32.83 20.25 5.56
CA ASP A 129 31.59 20.93 5.23
C ASP A 129 30.94 21.49 6.48
N ILE A 130 29.98 22.42 6.32
CA ILE A 130 29.22 23.01 7.42
C ILE A 130 27.75 22.99 7.15
N PHE A 131 26.97 22.66 8.17
CA PHE A 131 25.52 22.71 8.17
C PHE A 131 25.04 23.58 9.32
N ALA A 132 24.51 24.75 8.99
CA ALA A 132 23.88 25.65 9.94
C ALA A 132 22.47 25.16 10.28
N TRP A 133 21.79 25.80 11.22
CA TRP A 133 20.48 25.34 11.66
C TRP A 133 19.45 25.28 10.52
N GLU A 134 19.44 26.23 9.61
CA GLU A 134 18.55 26.26 8.46
C GLU A 134 18.78 25.07 7.49
N ASP A 135 20.04 24.66 7.32
CA ASP A 135 20.37 23.48 6.52
C ASP A 135 19.88 22.19 7.20
N ILE A 136 20.10 22.12 8.52
CA ILE A 136 19.66 20.99 9.34
C ILE A 136 18.14 20.87 9.30
N VAL A 137 17.39 21.98 9.41
CA VAL A 137 15.93 22.02 9.29
C VAL A 137 15.49 21.46 7.94
N THR A 138 16.11 21.94 6.85
CA THR A 138 15.82 21.44 5.49
C THR A 138 16.04 19.92 5.41
N LYS A 139 17.13 19.42 6.01
CA LYS A 139 17.38 17.98 6.04
C LYS A 139 16.40 17.22 6.92
N ILE A 140 15.93 17.75 8.03
CA ILE A 140 14.88 17.14 8.84
C ILE A 140 13.59 17.00 8.01
N GLU A 141 13.26 17.99 7.19
CA GLU A 141 12.09 17.96 6.30
C GLU A 141 12.19 16.88 5.20
N ASP A 142 13.41 16.61 4.71
CA ASP A 142 13.67 15.57 3.70
C ASP A 142 13.50 14.13 4.25
N TYR A 143 13.71 13.93 5.57
CA TYR A 143 13.70 12.60 6.20
C TYR A 143 12.55 12.43 7.18
N ARG A 144 11.51 11.76 6.72
CA ARG A 144 10.27 11.57 7.49
C ARG A 144 10.47 10.88 8.85
N SER A 145 11.37 9.91 8.96
CA SER A 145 11.69 9.21 10.22
C SER A 145 12.22 10.18 11.26
N VAL A 146 13.12 11.09 10.84
CA VAL A 146 13.70 12.14 11.71
C VAL A 146 12.65 13.18 12.07
N TRP A 147 11.82 13.61 11.09
CA TRP A 147 10.71 14.52 11.34
C TRP A 147 9.77 13.99 12.41
N ASN A 148 9.28 12.75 12.25
CA ASN A 148 8.38 12.14 13.20
C ASN A 148 9.00 12.05 14.59
N TRP A 149 10.24 11.61 14.67
CA TRP A 149 10.93 11.51 15.94
C TRP A 149 11.16 12.87 16.61
N TYR A 150 11.61 13.88 15.85
CA TYR A 150 12.03 15.15 16.42
C TYR A 150 10.88 16.15 16.60
N VAL A 151 10.03 16.28 15.58
CA VAL A 151 8.94 17.27 15.56
C VAL A 151 7.68 16.73 16.21
N ASN A 152 7.34 15.46 15.95
CA ASN A 152 6.12 14.82 16.45
C ASN A 152 6.32 14.04 17.76
N ASN A 153 7.53 14.04 18.34
CA ASN A 153 7.89 13.29 19.55
C ASN A 153 7.60 11.78 19.46
N CYS A 154 7.60 11.22 18.27
CA CYS A 154 7.42 9.79 18.08
C CYS A 154 8.69 9.04 18.49
N MET A 155 8.67 8.40 19.66
CA MET A 155 9.86 7.74 20.24
C MET A 155 10.25 6.43 19.56
N TYR A 156 9.40 5.91 18.69
CA TYR A 156 9.58 4.65 17.98
C TYR A 156 9.79 4.89 16.49
N ASN A 157 10.47 3.94 15.84
CA ASN A 157 10.51 3.90 14.37
C ASN A 157 9.10 3.52 13.90
N ASP A 158 8.32 4.52 13.53
CA ASP A 158 7.01 4.33 12.94
C ASP A 158 7.18 3.72 11.54
N VAL A 159 7.06 2.41 11.47
CA VAL A 159 7.03 1.69 10.21
C VAL A 159 5.58 1.63 9.75
N CYS A 160 5.28 2.23 8.62
CA CYS A 160 4.02 2.03 7.94
C CYS A 160 4.22 0.93 6.89
N ASP A 161 3.58 -0.20 7.07
CA ASP A 161 3.61 -1.30 6.11
C ASP A 161 2.29 -2.08 6.15
N VAL A 162 1.90 -2.64 4.98
CA VAL A 162 0.71 -3.47 4.84
C VAL A 162 1.03 -4.74 4.09
N LYS A 163 0.32 -5.81 4.44
CA LYS A 163 0.21 -7.04 3.67
C LYS A 163 -1.20 -7.14 3.11
N VAL A 164 -1.30 -7.40 1.79
CA VAL A 164 -2.57 -7.71 1.13
C VAL A 164 -2.54 -9.19 0.76
N SER A 165 -3.64 -9.91 1.01
CA SER A 165 -3.76 -11.35 0.76
C SER A 165 -5.23 -11.75 0.51
N PHE A 166 -5.48 -12.95 -0.01
CA PHE A 166 -6.80 -13.57 -0.01
C PHE A 166 -7.02 -14.25 1.34
N LEU A 167 -7.70 -13.54 2.27
CA LEU A 167 -7.79 -13.94 3.67
C LEU A 167 -6.37 -14.24 4.23
N ASP A 168 -6.00 -15.51 4.37
CA ASP A 168 -4.71 -15.92 4.90
C ASP A 168 -3.72 -16.47 3.84
N ASN A 169 -4.11 -16.45 2.54
CA ASN A 169 -3.33 -17.01 1.44
C ASN A 169 -2.89 -15.94 0.44
N GLU A 170 -1.76 -16.15 -0.21
CA GLU A 170 -1.27 -15.29 -1.30
C GLU A 170 -1.80 -15.71 -2.67
N GLU A 171 -2.37 -16.91 -2.76
CA GLU A 171 -3.00 -17.48 -3.94
C GLU A 171 -4.37 -18.07 -3.55
N ILE A 172 -5.32 -18.06 -4.48
CA ILE A 172 -6.67 -18.64 -4.28
C ILE A 172 -7.11 -19.40 -5.53
N THR A 173 -7.86 -20.48 -5.34
CA THR A 173 -8.56 -21.15 -6.44
C THR A 173 -10.04 -20.82 -6.36
N ILE A 174 -10.63 -20.41 -7.47
CA ILE A 174 -12.06 -20.11 -7.61
C ILE A 174 -12.71 -21.10 -8.57
N HIS A 175 -13.99 -21.39 -8.29
CA HIS A 175 -14.75 -22.42 -9.04
C HIS A 175 -16.03 -21.82 -9.63
N PRO A 176 -15.99 -21.09 -10.76
CA PRO A 176 -17.18 -20.63 -11.45
C PRO A 176 -17.99 -21.85 -11.94
N ARG A 177 -19.31 -21.79 -11.81
CA ARG A 177 -20.20 -22.94 -12.05
C ARG A 177 -20.92 -22.82 -13.38
N TYR A 178 -20.88 -23.92 -14.15
CA TYR A 178 -21.50 -24.05 -15.45
C TYR A 178 -22.27 -25.36 -15.53
N VAL A 179 -23.23 -25.44 -16.51
CA VAL A 179 -23.85 -26.67 -16.94
C VAL A 179 -23.51 -26.94 -18.39
N ARG A 180 -22.98 -28.12 -18.68
CA ARG A 180 -22.86 -28.62 -20.04
C ARG A 180 -24.12 -29.40 -20.35
N ARG A 181 -24.98 -28.86 -21.23
CA ARG A 181 -26.23 -29.50 -21.64
C ARG A 181 -26.04 -30.25 -22.94
N HIS A 182 -26.32 -31.56 -22.91
CA HIS A 182 -26.37 -32.42 -24.09
C HIS A 182 -27.86 -32.57 -24.47
N THR A 183 -28.27 -31.96 -25.57
CA THR A 183 -29.62 -32.04 -26.09
C THR A 183 -29.67 -33.05 -27.20
N THR A 184 -30.43 -34.14 -27.01
CA THR A 184 -30.75 -35.13 -28.03
C THR A 184 -32.18 -34.95 -28.53
N TYR A 185 -32.41 -35.24 -29.79
CA TYR A 185 -33.73 -35.04 -30.41
C TYR A 185 -34.35 -36.37 -30.74
N GLN A 186 -35.64 -36.53 -30.42
CA GLN A 186 -36.43 -37.73 -30.78
C GLN A 186 -37.76 -37.34 -31.42
N HIS A 187 -38.33 -38.26 -32.25
CA HIS A 187 -39.67 -38.04 -32.78
C HIS A 187 -40.73 -38.25 -31.70
N THR A 188 -41.71 -37.36 -31.62
CA THR A 188 -42.88 -37.52 -30.78
C THR A 188 -43.62 -38.82 -31.17
N ILE A 189 -43.73 -39.78 -30.26
CA ILE A 189 -44.57 -40.95 -30.47
C ILE A 189 -46.01 -40.48 -30.30
N VAL A 190 -46.71 -40.29 -31.41
CA VAL A 190 -48.13 -39.97 -31.36
C VAL A 190 -48.89 -41.26 -30.91
N SER A 191 -49.04 -41.43 -29.59
CA SER A 191 -50.02 -42.35 -29.07
C SER A 191 -51.42 -41.77 -29.42
N ALA A 192 -52.24 -42.52 -30.07
CA ALA A 192 -53.62 -42.15 -30.48
C ALA A 192 -54.51 -41.97 -29.23
N SER A 193 -54.24 -41.04 -28.39
CA SER A 193 -55.10 -40.62 -27.28
C SER A 193 -55.76 -39.29 -27.61
N PRO A 194 -57.07 -39.12 -27.56
CA PRO A 194 -57.77 -37.91 -27.97
C PRO A 194 -57.62 -36.72 -26.97
N PHE A 195 -56.75 -36.84 -25.98
CA PHE A 195 -56.48 -35.74 -25.07
C PHE A 195 -55.38 -34.83 -25.63
N ILE A 196 -55.77 -33.62 -25.99
CA ILE A 196 -54.87 -32.56 -26.35
C ILE A 196 -53.95 -32.33 -25.14
N GLN A 197 -52.72 -32.81 -25.21
CA GLN A 197 -51.68 -32.36 -24.29
C GLN A 197 -51.33 -30.92 -24.66
N VAL A 198 -51.91 -29.99 -23.92
CA VAL A 198 -51.44 -28.58 -23.98
C VAL A 198 -50.06 -28.59 -23.38
N LYS A 199 -48.99 -28.45 -24.22
CA LYS A 199 -47.65 -28.14 -23.72
C LYS A 199 -47.79 -26.94 -22.79
N PRO A 200 -47.24 -26.99 -21.58
CA PRO A 200 -47.14 -25.78 -20.76
C PRO A 200 -46.46 -24.70 -21.59
N LEU A 201 -47.02 -23.52 -21.63
CA LEU A 201 -46.41 -22.39 -22.28
C LEU A 201 -45.07 -22.13 -21.52
N GLU A 202 -43.97 -22.49 -22.14
CA GLU A 202 -42.68 -22.10 -21.65
C GLU A 202 -42.58 -20.56 -21.76
N ILE A 203 -42.89 -19.88 -20.67
CA ILE A 203 -42.64 -18.44 -20.58
C ILE A 203 -41.14 -18.30 -20.53
N PRO A 204 -40.51 -17.65 -21.53
CA PRO A 204 -39.09 -17.37 -21.46
C PRO A 204 -38.80 -16.67 -20.13
N THR A 205 -38.02 -17.29 -19.29
CA THR A 205 -37.57 -16.64 -18.07
C THR A 205 -36.69 -15.48 -18.48
N LEU A 206 -37.20 -14.27 -18.40
CA LEU A 206 -36.47 -13.02 -18.62
C LEU A 206 -35.49 -12.86 -17.47
N GLY A 207 -34.29 -13.40 -17.65
CA GLY A 207 -33.19 -13.27 -16.67
C GLY A 207 -33.38 -14.15 -15.42
N PRO A 208 -32.45 -14.07 -14.47
CA PRO A 208 -32.53 -14.82 -13.22
C PRO A 208 -33.82 -14.46 -12.48
N GLY A 209 -34.65 -15.48 -12.16
CA GLY A 209 -35.82 -15.32 -11.31
C GLY A 209 -35.46 -14.74 -9.94
N ARG A 210 -36.49 -14.29 -9.19
CA ARG A 210 -36.24 -13.75 -7.84
C ARG A 210 -35.47 -14.76 -6.97
N GLY A 211 -34.36 -14.29 -6.38
CA GLY A 211 -33.51 -15.09 -5.53
C GLY A 211 -32.60 -16.05 -6.29
N GLN A 212 -32.50 -15.94 -7.62
CA GLN A 212 -31.50 -16.65 -8.41
C GLN A 212 -30.25 -15.75 -8.60
N TYR A 213 -29.10 -16.35 -8.54
CA TYR A 213 -27.84 -15.69 -8.87
C TYR A 213 -27.07 -16.50 -9.92
N ASP A 214 -26.31 -15.82 -10.76
CA ASP A 214 -25.47 -16.43 -11.77
C ASP A 214 -24.28 -17.13 -11.09
N GLY A 215 -24.21 -18.46 -11.22
CA GLY A 215 -23.19 -19.29 -10.58
C GLY A 215 -21.77 -19.09 -11.09
N ARG A 216 -21.57 -18.30 -12.14
CA ARG A 216 -20.23 -17.92 -12.63
C ARG A 216 -19.54 -16.91 -11.72
N TRP A 217 -20.30 -16.09 -11.00
CA TRP A 217 -19.75 -15.12 -10.07
C TRP A 217 -19.09 -15.80 -8.89
N CYS A 218 -17.82 -15.47 -8.69
CA CYS A 218 -17.02 -15.96 -7.57
C CYS A 218 -16.80 -14.84 -6.56
N GLU A 219 -17.15 -15.10 -5.28
CA GLU A 219 -16.88 -14.17 -4.19
C GLU A 219 -15.49 -14.43 -3.61
N ILE A 220 -14.71 -13.37 -3.46
CA ILE A 220 -13.35 -13.42 -2.88
C ILE A 220 -13.20 -12.40 -1.77
N GLY A 221 -12.51 -12.79 -0.71
CA GLY A 221 -12.18 -11.92 0.42
C GLY A 221 -10.77 -11.39 0.28
N VAL A 222 -10.63 -10.07 0.15
CA VAL A 222 -9.33 -9.38 0.10
C VAL A 222 -9.03 -8.80 1.45
N LYS A 223 -7.99 -9.31 2.12
CA LYS A 223 -7.55 -8.91 3.46
C LYS A 223 -6.42 -7.89 3.34
N VAL A 224 -6.54 -6.80 4.08
CA VAL A 224 -5.47 -5.83 4.32
C VAL A 224 -5.08 -5.93 5.78
N GLU A 225 -3.83 -6.25 6.05
CA GLU A 225 -3.26 -6.36 7.39
C GLU A 225 -2.19 -5.28 7.59
N ASN A 226 -2.25 -4.58 8.71
CA ASN A 226 -1.21 -3.65 9.11
C ASN A 226 -0.03 -4.40 9.73
N THR A 227 1.04 -4.56 8.95
CA THR A 227 2.29 -5.21 9.40
C THR A 227 3.29 -4.22 9.97
N GLY A 228 2.98 -2.93 9.89
CA GLY A 228 3.76 -1.85 10.49
C GLY A 228 3.36 -1.56 11.92
N SER A 229 4.05 -0.61 12.55
CA SER A 229 3.77 -0.13 13.90
C SER A 229 2.88 1.11 13.94
N THR A 230 2.65 1.73 12.77
CA THR A 230 1.85 2.96 12.66
C THR A 230 0.39 2.62 12.38
N THR A 231 -0.53 3.23 13.11
CA THR A 231 -1.97 3.15 12.81
C THR A 231 -2.25 3.74 11.42
N ILE A 232 -3.03 3.01 10.62
CA ILE A 232 -3.42 3.40 9.27
C ILE A 232 -4.80 4.03 9.32
N GLU A 233 -4.91 5.22 8.74
CA GLU A 233 -6.14 6.00 8.68
C GLU A 233 -6.42 6.47 7.25
N ASN A 234 -7.70 6.59 6.91
CA ASN A 234 -8.15 7.12 5.62
C ASN A 234 -7.50 6.40 4.42
N ASP A 235 -7.43 5.08 4.52
CA ASP A 235 -6.87 4.23 3.48
C ASP A 235 -7.87 3.94 2.36
N VAL A 236 -7.30 3.68 1.19
CA VAL A 236 -8.00 3.17 0.01
C VAL A 236 -7.17 2.05 -0.59
N LEU A 237 -7.79 0.88 -0.73
CA LEU A 237 -7.23 -0.21 -1.52
C LEU A 237 -7.92 -0.21 -2.89
N LYS A 238 -7.16 0.00 -3.96
CA LYS A 238 -7.62 -0.16 -5.35
C LYS A 238 -7.26 -1.57 -5.81
N VAL A 239 -8.20 -2.28 -6.43
CA VAL A 239 -7.98 -3.62 -6.99
C VAL A 239 -8.49 -3.66 -8.43
N TRP A 240 -7.73 -4.32 -9.32
CA TRP A 240 -8.09 -4.55 -10.72
C TRP A 240 -7.51 -5.88 -11.20
N PHE A 241 -7.96 -6.36 -12.36
CA PHE A 241 -7.68 -7.71 -12.83
C PHE A 241 -7.23 -7.70 -14.29
N ASP A 242 -6.62 -8.80 -14.72
CA ASP A 242 -6.33 -9.09 -16.12
C ASP A 242 -7.63 -9.37 -16.91
N ASP A 243 -7.51 -9.49 -18.24
CA ASP A 243 -8.62 -9.63 -19.19
C ASP A 243 -9.42 -10.95 -19.03
N GLU A 244 -8.90 -11.92 -18.26
CA GLU A 244 -9.61 -13.17 -17.91
C GLU A 244 -10.78 -12.93 -16.96
N ILE A 245 -10.89 -11.72 -16.37
CA ILE A 245 -12.05 -11.30 -15.58
C ILE A 245 -12.88 -10.30 -16.40
N GLU A 246 -14.09 -10.72 -16.79
CA GLU A 246 -15.01 -9.93 -17.61
C GLU A 246 -15.60 -8.75 -16.84
N ASP A 247 -15.97 -8.98 -15.58
CA ASP A 247 -16.65 -7.98 -14.76
C ASP A 247 -16.36 -8.18 -13.27
N VAL A 248 -16.55 -7.12 -12.51
CA VAL A 248 -16.36 -7.08 -11.05
C VAL A 248 -17.60 -6.50 -10.39
N ASP A 249 -17.93 -6.98 -9.19
CA ASP A 249 -19.08 -6.50 -8.42
C ASP A 249 -18.67 -6.14 -6.98
N ASN A 250 -19.18 -5.02 -6.50
CA ASN A 250 -18.88 -4.48 -5.17
C ASN A 250 -19.63 -5.20 -4.04
N ASN A 251 -20.29 -6.31 -4.34
CA ASN A 251 -21.07 -7.15 -3.42
C ASN A 251 -22.15 -6.38 -2.63
N LEU A 252 -22.62 -5.24 -3.15
CA LEU A 252 -23.71 -4.47 -2.56
C LEU A 252 -25.06 -5.09 -2.93
N ASN A 253 -25.53 -6.04 -2.13
CA ASN A 253 -26.80 -6.69 -2.33
C ASN A 253 -27.97 -5.81 -1.85
N LEU A 254 -28.48 -4.93 -2.69
CA LEU A 254 -29.67 -4.14 -2.38
C LEU A 254 -30.92 -5.00 -2.27
N CYS A 255 -31.82 -4.61 -1.36
CA CYS A 255 -33.11 -5.28 -1.21
C CYS A 255 -34.04 -4.93 -2.39
N THR A 256 -34.40 -5.90 -3.21
CA THR A 256 -35.30 -5.76 -4.36
C THR A 256 -36.67 -6.36 -4.12
N ASP A 257 -37.02 -6.77 -2.89
CA ASP A 257 -38.30 -7.39 -2.56
C ASP A 257 -39.48 -6.41 -2.79
N ILE A 258 -40.27 -6.68 -3.82
CA ILE A 258 -41.42 -5.86 -4.20
C ILE A 258 -42.62 -6.08 -3.27
N TRP A 259 -42.64 -7.17 -2.46
CA TRP A 259 -43.71 -7.42 -1.48
C TRP A 259 -43.41 -6.68 -0.15
N MET A 260 -42.21 -6.23 0.03
CA MET A 260 -41.87 -5.40 1.19
C MET A 260 -42.38 -3.96 1.01
N ASN A 261 -42.84 -3.36 2.10
CA ASN A 261 -43.18 -1.94 2.11
C ASN A 261 -42.03 -1.09 1.54
N ALA A 262 -42.37 -0.14 0.64
CA ALA A 262 -41.40 0.69 -0.04
C ALA A 262 -40.54 1.52 0.94
N ALA A 263 -41.11 1.99 2.04
CA ALA A 263 -40.38 2.73 3.07
C ALA A 263 -39.34 1.84 3.77
N THR A 264 -39.75 0.67 4.24
CA THR A 264 -38.85 -0.31 4.89
C THR A 264 -37.74 -0.77 3.95
N ARG A 265 -38.05 -1.02 2.67
CA ARG A 265 -37.05 -1.35 1.65
C ARG A 265 -36.05 -0.21 1.45
N SER A 266 -36.53 1.04 1.41
CA SER A 266 -35.68 2.22 1.29
C SER A 266 -34.74 2.36 2.49
N GLU A 267 -35.25 2.18 3.70
CA GLU A 267 -34.44 2.22 4.94
C GLU A 267 -33.34 1.16 4.95
N ILE A 268 -33.66 -0.09 4.55
CA ILE A 268 -32.71 -1.18 4.45
C ILE A 268 -31.62 -0.84 3.41
N ASN A 269 -32.00 -0.34 2.25
CA ASN A 269 -31.04 0.01 1.20
C ASN A 269 -30.18 1.19 1.61
N GLN A 270 -30.72 2.25 2.21
CA GLN A 270 -29.95 3.35 2.75
C GLN A 270 -28.96 2.89 3.83
N SER A 271 -29.37 1.97 4.71
CA SER A 271 -28.47 1.40 5.70
C SER A 271 -27.31 0.61 5.05
N LYS A 272 -27.59 -0.18 4.01
CA LYS A 272 -26.55 -0.93 3.26
C LYS A 272 -25.60 0.00 2.54
N GLU A 273 -26.12 1.04 1.86
CA GLU A 273 -25.31 2.05 1.17
C GLU A 273 -24.44 2.85 2.16
N ALA A 274 -24.97 3.18 3.34
CA ALA A 274 -24.22 3.90 4.38
C ALA A 274 -23.04 3.10 4.96
N HIS A 275 -23.09 1.75 4.88
CA HIS A 275 -22.03 0.86 5.34
C HIS A 275 -21.21 0.24 4.19
N GLN A 276 -21.43 0.69 2.96
CA GLN A 276 -20.71 0.22 1.80
C GLN A 276 -19.24 0.61 1.88
N GLU A 277 -18.36 -0.38 1.87
CA GLU A 277 -16.91 -0.17 1.91
C GLU A 277 -16.24 -0.38 0.54
N VAL A 278 -16.92 -1.00 -0.43
CA VAL A 278 -16.41 -1.28 -1.78
C VAL A 278 -17.19 -0.48 -2.82
N PHE A 279 -16.49 0.26 -3.66
CA PHE A 279 -17.07 1.15 -4.67
C PHE A 279 -16.47 0.86 -6.04
N TYR A 280 -17.25 1.07 -7.09
CA TYR A 280 -16.70 1.09 -8.45
C TYR A 280 -15.80 2.30 -8.65
N SER A 281 -14.66 2.09 -9.30
CA SER A 281 -13.79 3.19 -9.68
C SER A 281 -14.46 4.06 -10.74
N LYS A 282 -14.21 5.38 -10.65
CA LYS A 282 -14.64 6.32 -11.69
C LYS A 282 -13.66 6.40 -12.85
N GLU A 283 -12.46 5.85 -12.69
CA GLU A 283 -11.38 5.94 -13.66
C GLU A 283 -11.38 4.75 -14.63
N TYR A 284 -11.70 3.55 -14.13
CA TYR A 284 -11.62 2.30 -14.89
C TYR A 284 -12.80 1.38 -14.55
N SER A 285 -13.40 0.73 -15.57
CA SER A 285 -14.58 -0.13 -15.43
C SER A 285 -14.30 -1.41 -14.62
N ASN A 286 -13.10 -1.98 -14.73
CA ASN A 286 -12.67 -3.22 -14.06
C ASN A 286 -11.90 -2.99 -12.75
N MET A 287 -12.09 -1.83 -12.11
CA MET A 287 -11.40 -1.47 -10.88
C MET A 287 -12.40 -1.20 -9.76
N LEU A 288 -12.14 -1.76 -8.60
CA LEU A 288 -12.85 -1.47 -7.35
C LEU A 288 -11.97 -0.67 -6.40
N GLU A 289 -12.60 0.22 -5.63
CA GLU A 289 -12.00 1.00 -4.57
C GLU A 289 -12.59 0.59 -3.22
N CYS A 290 -11.78 -0.05 -2.38
CA CYS A 290 -12.15 -0.42 -1.02
C CYS A 290 -11.70 0.67 -0.05
N LYS A 291 -12.64 1.21 0.76
CA LYS A 291 -12.41 2.38 1.62
C LYS A 291 -12.75 2.07 3.07
N SER A 292 -11.94 2.58 3.97
CA SER A 292 -12.08 2.33 5.40
C SER A 292 -13.24 3.06 6.09
N LEU A 293 -13.87 4.04 5.42
CA LEU A 293 -14.98 4.85 5.95
C LEU A 293 -14.72 5.42 7.36
N GLY A 294 -13.52 5.93 7.60
CA GLY A 294 -13.14 6.52 8.89
C GLY A 294 -12.77 5.53 9.99
N LYS A 295 -12.79 4.23 9.71
CA LYS A 295 -12.23 3.21 10.59
C LYS A 295 -10.71 3.17 10.42
N VAL A 296 -9.99 2.84 11.48
CA VAL A 296 -8.53 2.73 11.50
C VAL A 296 -8.11 1.26 11.51
N ILE A 297 -6.92 0.96 11.02
CA ILE A 297 -6.27 -0.36 11.16
C ILE A 297 -5.06 -0.16 12.09
N VAL A 298 -5.18 -0.62 13.33
CA VAL A 298 -4.08 -0.57 14.30
C VAL A 298 -3.03 -1.64 14.01
N GLU A 299 -1.89 -1.58 14.71
CA GLU A 299 -0.82 -2.59 14.57
C GLU A 299 -1.37 -4.01 14.73
N ARG A 300 -1.01 -4.90 13.80
CA ARG A 300 -1.43 -6.32 13.74
C ARG A 300 -2.94 -6.54 13.58
N ASP A 301 -3.69 -5.50 13.29
CA ASP A 301 -5.10 -5.62 12.93
C ASP A 301 -5.27 -5.74 11.42
N SER A 302 -6.42 -6.24 11.00
CA SER A 302 -6.71 -6.46 9.58
C SER A 302 -8.16 -6.15 9.25
N ARG A 303 -8.40 -5.92 7.97
CA ARG A 303 -9.74 -5.73 7.41
C ARG A 303 -9.90 -6.59 6.18
N VAL A 304 -11.11 -7.15 5.99
CA VAL A 304 -11.45 -7.94 4.82
C VAL A 304 -12.53 -7.21 4.01
N TYR A 305 -12.28 -7.07 2.72
CA TYR A 305 -13.23 -6.57 1.74
C TYR A 305 -13.73 -7.73 0.88
N TRP A 306 -15.04 -7.89 0.79
CA TRP A 306 -15.67 -8.93 -0.02
C TRP A 306 -16.08 -8.35 -1.36
N ILE A 307 -15.57 -8.93 -2.44
CA ILE A 307 -15.84 -8.54 -3.82
C ILE A 307 -16.25 -9.76 -4.63
N LYS A 308 -16.90 -9.56 -5.76
CA LYS A 308 -17.21 -10.64 -6.70
C LYS A 308 -16.54 -10.38 -8.03
N ILE A 309 -16.11 -11.45 -8.67
CA ILE A 309 -15.46 -11.43 -9.99
C ILE A 309 -16.15 -12.43 -10.91
N LEU A 310 -16.21 -12.08 -12.19
CA LEU A 310 -16.80 -12.90 -13.24
C LEU A 310 -15.71 -13.37 -14.22
N PRO A 311 -15.21 -14.61 -14.11
CA PRO A 311 -14.22 -15.14 -15.03
C PRO A 311 -14.78 -15.40 -16.43
N THR A 312 -13.96 -15.20 -17.48
CA THR A 312 -14.28 -15.56 -18.87
C THR A 312 -13.78 -16.95 -19.24
N ILE A 313 -12.79 -17.45 -18.53
CA ILE A 313 -12.14 -18.74 -18.84
C ILE A 313 -12.63 -19.84 -17.87
N LEU A 314 -12.60 -21.07 -18.36
CA LEU A 314 -13.02 -22.24 -17.57
C LEU A 314 -11.87 -22.82 -16.73
N GLN A 315 -10.64 -22.68 -17.20
CA GLN A 315 -9.45 -23.16 -16.53
C GLN A 315 -8.26 -22.30 -16.92
N GLY A 316 -7.43 -21.93 -15.94
CA GLY A 316 -6.24 -21.13 -16.13
C GLY A 316 -5.93 -20.25 -14.93
N ASP A 317 -5.04 -19.32 -15.12
CA ASP A 317 -4.57 -18.40 -14.09
C ASP A 317 -4.89 -16.96 -14.50
N THR A 318 -5.18 -16.12 -13.52
CA THR A 318 -5.31 -14.67 -13.69
C THR A 318 -4.68 -13.97 -12.49
N THR A 319 -4.44 -12.67 -12.62
CA THR A 319 -3.79 -11.87 -11.60
C THR A 319 -4.72 -10.78 -11.10
N MET A 320 -4.81 -10.64 -9.78
CA MET A 320 -5.36 -9.46 -9.14
C MET A 320 -4.23 -8.50 -8.81
N TYR A 321 -4.24 -7.33 -9.39
CA TYR A 321 -3.35 -6.24 -9.04
C TYR A 321 -3.98 -5.39 -7.96
N TRP A 322 -3.17 -4.85 -7.07
CA TRP A 322 -3.65 -3.97 -6.03
C TRP A 322 -2.70 -2.80 -5.77
N ARG A 323 -3.30 -1.68 -5.36
CA ARG A 323 -2.57 -0.51 -4.86
C ARG A 323 -3.22 -0.01 -3.58
N PHE A 324 -2.47 -0.05 -2.52
CA PHE A 324 -2.85 0.52 -1.24
C PHE A 324 -2.36 1.96 -1.13
N LEU A 325 -3.24 2.85 -0.71
CA LEU A 325 -2.98 4.28 -0.55
C LEU A 325 -3.44 4.71 0.84
N SER A 326 -2.60 5.42 1.56
CA SER A 326 -2.96 6.15 2.78
C SER A 326 -2.37 7.56 2.73
N ARG A 327 -2.65 8.40 3.70
CA ARG A 327 -2.18 9.80 3.72
C ARG A 327 -0.68 9.96 3.45
N SER A 328 0.11 9.00 3.82
CA SER A 328 1.56 9.12 3.88
C SER A 328 2.31 7.87 3.42
N TYR A 329 1.60 6.87 2.89
CA TYR A 329 2.17 5.60 2.48
C TYR A 329 1.42 5.05 1.28
N SER A 330 2.16 4.50 0.33
CA SER A 330 1.59 3.75 -0.78
C SER A 330 2.40 2.48 -1.02
N LYS A 331 1.70 1.40 -1.33
CA LYS A 331 2.30 0.12 -1.71
C LYS A 331 1.46 -0.52 -2.78
N GLU A 332 2.07 -1.23 -3.69
CA GLU A 332 1.39 -1.98 -4.74
C GLU A 332 1.95 -3.39 -4.81
N GLY A 333 1.18 -4.28 -5.39
CA GLY A 333 1.56 -5.67 -5.58
C GLY A 333 0.53 -6.43 -6.40
N GLU A 334 0.71 -7.73 -6.45
CA GLU A 334 -0.11 -8.67 -7.21
C GLU A 334 -0.40 -9.92 -6.40
N LEU A 335 -1.53 -10.57 -6.68
CA LEU A 335 -1.94 -11.84 -6.11
C LEU A 335 -2.47 -12.75 -7.22
N LYS A 336 -2.20 -14.05 -7.14
CA LYS A 336 -2.58 -15.02 -8.16
C LYS A 336 -3.93 -15.66 -7.86
N ILE A 337 -4.74 -15.84 -8.91
CA ILE A 337 -6.03 -16.51 -8.84
C ILE A 337 -6.00 -17.66 -9.85
N HIS A 338 -6.22 -18.88 -9.36
CA HIS A 338 -6.40 -20.07 -10.19
C HIS A 338 -7.89 -20.25 -10.46
N ILE A 339 -8.25 -20.47 -11.71
CA ILE A 339 -9.64 -20.67 -12.15
C ILE A 339 -9.79 -22.13 -12.54
N GLU A 340 -10.70 -22.83 -11.86
CA GLU A 340 -11.09 -24.22 -12.14
C GLU A 340 -12.60 -24.32 -12.15
N ALA A 341 -13.22 -24.17 -13.32
CA ALA A 341 -14.66 -24.19 -13.43
C ALA A 341 -15.26 -25.54 -12.99
N ASN A 342 -16.33 -25.48 -12.22
CA ASN A 342 -17.14 -26.64 -11.89
C ASN A 342 -18.23 -26.80 -12.95
N ILE A 343 -18.15 -27.86 -13.75
CA ILE A 343 -19.07 -28.13 -14.87
C ILE A 343 -19.95 -29.32 -14.52
N GLU A 344 -21.27 -29.10 -14.40
CA GLU A 344 -22.26 -30.11 -14.20
C GLU A 344 -22.79 -30.58 -15.57
N GLU A 345 -22.98 -31.89 -15.75
CA GLU A 345 -23.52 -32.48 -16.99
C GLU A 345 -25.04 -32.65 -16.91
N GLU A 346 -25.77 -32.12 -17.88
CA GLU A 346 -27.20 -32.21 -17.98
C GLU A 346 -27.61 -32.85 -19.33
N ASN A 347 -28.38 -33.92 -19.29
CA ASN A 347 -28.93 -34.56 -20.52
C ASN A 347 -30.37 -34.12 -20.68
N CYS A 348 -30.69 -33.50 -21.81
CA CYS A 348 -32.04 -33.08 -22.18
C CYS A 348 -32.47 -33.79 -23.43
N VAL A 349 -33.75 -34.22 -23.47
CA VAL A 349 -34.33 -34.84 -24.66
C VAL A 349 -35.45 -33.93 -25.15
N GLU A 350 -35.36 -33.48 -26.39
CA GLU A 350 -36.37 -32.65 -27.03
C GLU A 350 -37.17 -33.45 -28.06
N ASP A 351 -38.50 -33.36 -27.94
CA ASP A 351 -39.40 -34.01 -28.89
C ASP A 351 -39.59 -33.17 -30.15
N VAL A 352 -39.35 -33.77 -31.31
CA VAL A 352 -39.55 -33.17 -32.62
C VAL A 352 -40.79 -33.81 -33.28
N GLN A 353 -41.60 -33.00 -33.93
CA GLN A 353 -42.83 -33.49 -34.59
C GLN A 353 -42.50 -34.56 -35.63
N TYR A 354 -43.30 -35.65 -35.65
CA TYR A 354 -43.15 -36.72 -36.62
C TYR A 354 -43.24 -36.19 -38.06
N GLY A 355 -42.27 -36.58 -38.90
CA GLY A 355 -42.14 -36.13 -40.28
C GLY A 355 -41.24 -34.94 -40.52
N VAL A 356 -40.73 -34.30 -39.47
CA VAL A 356 -39.67 -33.28 -39.55
C VAL A 356 -38.32 -33.97 -39.39
N LYS A 357 -37.32 -33.57 -40.17
CA LYS A 357 -35.94 -34.09 -40.02
C LYS A 357 -35.44 -33.75 -38.60
N LEU A 358 -34.93 -34.76 -37.90
CA LEU A 358 -34.32 -34.56 -36.58
C LEU A 358 -33.14 -33.62 -36.73
N PRO A 359 -33.02 -32.57 -35.87
CA PRO A 359 -31.78 -31.81 -35.74
C PRO A 359 -30.61 -32.68 -35.30
N GLU A 360 -29.40 -32.22 -35.50
CA GLU A 360 -28.21 -32.87 -34.91
C GLU A 360 -28.21 -32.59 -33.40
N ASP A 361 -27.72 -33.59 -32.65
CA ASP A 361 -27.54 -33.44 -31.21
C ASP A 361 -26.66 -32.22 -30.92
N LYS A 362 -27.05 -31.46 -29.87
CA LYS A 362 -26.44 -30.19 -29.52
C LYS A 362 -25.80 -30.26 -28.15
N GLU A 363 -24.59 -29.74 -28.07
CA GLU A 363 -23.90 -29.51 -26.80
C GLU A 363 -23.75 -28.01 -26.57
N GLU A 364 -24.18 -27.53 -25.41
CA GLU A 364 -24.10 -26.13 -25.02
C GLU A 364 -23.57 -25.99 -23.61
N LEU A 365 -22.70 -25.02 -23.40
CA LEU A 365 -22.28 -24.58 -22.07
C LEU A 365 -23.19 -23.44 -21.64
N ILE A 366 -23.97 -23.67 -20.59
CA ILE A 366 -24.94 -22.70 -20.06
C ILE A 366 -24.62 -22.32 -18.62
N TYR A 367 -25.20 -21.22 -18.17
CA TYR A 367 -25.02 -20.72 -16.79
C TYR A 367 -25.97 -21.42 -15.85
N ILE A 368 -25.51 -21.68 -14.63
CA ILE A 368 -26.39 -22.14 -13.55
C ILE A 368 -26.93 -20.90 -12.83
N PHE A 369 -28.24 -20.87 -12.65
CA PHE A 369 -28.89 -19.91 -11.76
C PHE A 369 -29.28 -20.61 -10.47
N ASP A 370 -28.51 -20.42 -9.43
CA ASP A 370 -28.81 -20.98 -8.12
C ASP A 370 -29.87 -20.15 -7.39
N LYS A 371 -30.68 -20.82 -6.57
CA LYS A 371 -31.57 -20.11 -5.64
C LYS A 371 -30.77 -19.61 -4.47
N LYS A 372 -30.98 -18.35 -4.10
CA LYS A 372 -30.46 -17.81 -2.86
C LYS A 372 -31.10 -18.54 -1.69
N GLU A 373 -30.32 -19.26 -0.88
CA GLU A 373 -30.78 -19.84 0.39
C GLU A 373 -31.20 -18.78 1.41
#